data_43cbfe256b78dfa9bbf0776333298483
#
_entry.id   43cbfe256b78dfa9bbf0776333298483
#
_cell.length_a   1.000
_cell.length_b   1.000
_cell.length_c   1.000
_cell.angle_alpha   90.00
_cell.angle_beta   90.00
_cell.angle_gamma   90.00
#
_symmetry.space_group_name_H-M   'P 1'
#
loop_
_entity.id
_entity.type
_entity.pdbx_description
1 polymer ?
#
loop_
_entity_poly.entity_id
_entity_poly.type
_entity_poly.pdbx_seq_one_letter_code
_entity_poly.pdbx_strand_id
1 'polypeptide(L)'
;MREIHEKLKKAVDFNPTNKTHQMTIFDLCKAIEEEEIVLPLYQRDVSWTLQKNVDLLNYQLVGKAPVSPISMNEIKNENIAIEQVSFIDRELIRGGLKWRLSVTDGQQRLTCNYRAYSNDENFRNIVLDIYKGEFTINEDIEKKEYQIPVGILLNKNESLLFDYCKKNKILSEDETKNILFQIRNKIKGYNYTINKASDLTEDEQIEWFEVLNNAGSRVTKIEMDISKQRAKGIDAYKEYIQIFRDKVAKYNDKLFKQKTTEVSYPMTLLNSAYEFVKKKEHTSKYSPIPSDYTYGILDDFDTGGEVRELFTITLNAVDDSIKFIENNTLEKKYRIDYLTYLTGYFVFNKY
;
A
#
# COMPACT_ATOMS: atom_id res chain seq x y z
N MET A 1 39.03 18.72 28.09
CA MET A 1 38.83 18.64 26.61
C MET A 1 37.43 18.13 26.36
N ARG A 2 36.67 18.74 25.43
CA ARG A 2 35.38 18.16 25.02
C ARG A 2 35.67 16.95 24.13
N GLU A 3 35.19 15.79 24.50
CA GLU A 3 35.32 14.57 23.68
C GLU A 3 34.38 14.58 22.50
N ILE A 4 34.82 13.99 21.37
CA ILE A 4 34.00 13.79 20.19
C ILE A 4 32.93 12.75 20.53
N HIS A 5 31.68 13.03 20.22
CA HIS A 5 30.53 12.15 20.51
C HIS A 5 30.71 10.79 19.83
N GLU A 6 30.46 9.70 20.55
CA GLU A 6 30.62 8.32 20.06
C GLU A 6 29.84 8.03 18.79
N LYS A 7 28.66 8.66 18.61
CA LYS A 7 27.84 8.55 17.37
C LYS A 7 28.63 8.99 16.14
N LEU A 8 29.46 10.05 16.25
CA LEU A 8 30.26 10.54 15.11
C LEU A 8 31.42 9.58 14.81
N LYS A 9 32.05 9.00 15.84
CA LYS A 9 33.11 8.01 15.65
C LYS A 9 32.59 6.77 14.91
N LYS A 10 31.40 6.29 15.28
CA LYS A 10 30.75 5.14 14.60
C LYS A 10 30.29 5.46 13.16
N ALA A 11 29.84 6.70 12.92
CA ALA A 11 29.32 7.10 11.60
C ALA A 11 30.40 7.07 10.50
N VAL A 12 31.67 7.33 10.82
CA VAL A 12 32.75 7.34 9.84
C VAL A 12 33.19 5.94 9.38
N ASP A 13 32.86 4.91 10.13
CA ASP A 13 33.20 3.52 9.81
C ASP A 13 32.14 2.84 8.91
N PHE A 14 31.03 3.52 8.62
CA PHE A 14 29.91 2.96 7.90
C PHE A 14 29.57 3.77 6.63
N ASN A 15 29.55 3.09 5.48
CA ASN A 15 29.08 3.68 4.22
C ASN A 15 27.87 2.89 3.68
N PRO A 16 26.63 3.42 3.80
CA PRO A 16 25.42 2.73 3.35
C PRO A 16 25.32 2.59 1.83
N THR A 17 26.08 3.36 1.05
CA THR A 17 25.97 3.37 -0.42
C THR A 17 26.70 2.23 -1.11
N ASN A 18 27.46 1.42 -0.38
CA ASN A 18 28.30 0.35 -0.94
C ASN A 18 27.51 -0.90 -1.43
N LYS A 19 26.20 -0.96 -1.19
CA LYS A 19 25.37 -2.13 -1.51
C LYS A 19 24.30 -1.80 -2.54
N THR A 20 24.73 -1.29 -3.69
CA THR A 20 23.84 -1.01 -4.83
C THR A 20 24.14 -2.00 -5.96
N HIS A 21 23.07 -2.59 -6.53
CA HIS A 21 23.17 -3.50 -7.67
C HIS A 21 21.94 -3.34 -8.58
N GLN A 22 21.93 -4.05 -9.69
CA GLN A 22 20.80 -4.03 -10.63
C GLN A 22 20.13 -5.40 -10.68
N MET A 23 18.82 -5.39 -10.83
CA MET A 23 18.01 -6.59 -11.09
C MET A 23 17.01 -6.32 -12.20
N THR A 24 16.80 -7.30 -13.07
CA THR A 24 15.78 -7.21 -14.12
C THR A 24 14.38 -7.31 -13.52
N ILE A 25 13.38 -6.76 -14.22
CA ILE A 25 11.97 -6.95 -13.83
C ILE A 25 11.63 -8.45 -13.70
N PHE A 26 12.16 -9.27 -14.61
CA PHE A 26 11.90 -10.71 -14.56
C PHE A 26 12.45 -11.35 -13.29
N ASP A 27 13.70 -11.06 -12.92
CA ASP A 27 14.33 -11.62 -11.71
C ASP A 27 13.63 -11.11 -10.44
N LEU A 28 13.25 -9.83 -10.42
CA LEU A 28 12.48 -9.25 -9.31
C LEU A 28 11.12 -9.94 -9.15
N CYS A 29 10.38 -10.14 -10.23
CA CYS A 29 9.08 -10.82 -10.17
C CYS A 29 9.21 -12.29 -9.76
N LYS A 30 10.25 -12.98 -10.23
CA LYS A 30 10.55 -14.34 -9.81
C LYS A 30 10.88 -14.42 -8.32
N ALA A 31 11.73 -13.53 -7.81
CA ALA A 31 12.08 -13.46 -6.40
C ALA A 31 10.87 -13.11 -5.51
N ILE A 32 9.91 -12.31 -6.01
CA ILE A 32 8.64 -12.05 -5.33
C ILE A 32 7.78 -13.32 -5.28
N GLU A 33 7.69 -14.07 -6.37
CA GLU A 33 6.93 -15.33 -6.43
C GLU A 33 7.50 -16.40 -5.48
N GLU A 34 8.84 -16.44 -5.35
CA GLU A 34 9.57 -17.34 -4.46
C GLU A 34 9.63 -16.82 -3.01
N GLU A 35 8.97 -15.70 -2.72
CA GLU A 35 8.98 -15.00 -1.44
C GLU A 35 10.38 -14.61 -0.93
N GLU A 36 11.36 -14.52 -1.79
CA GLU A 36 12.67 -13.96 -1.46
C GLU A 36 12.61 -12.43 -1.29
N ILE A 37 11.71 -11.77 -2.03
CA ILE A 37 11.36 -10.36 -1.88
C ILE A 37 9.96 -10.27 -1.28
N VAL A 38 9.85 -9.57 -0.16
CA VAL A 38 8.66 -9.49 0.69
C VAL A 38 8.36 -8.04 1.09
N LEU A 39 7.19 -7.82 1.69
CA LEU A 39 6.78 -6.50 2.17
C LEU A 39 6.75 -6.46 3.69
N PRO A 40 7.29 -5.42 4.35
CA PRO A 40 7.07 -5.24 5.77
C PRO A 40 5.60 -4.97 6.05
N LEU A 41 5.12 -5.46 7.18
CA LEU A 41 3.70 -5.41 7.56
C LEU A 41 3.14 -3.98 7.56
N TYR A 42 3.96 -2.98 7.89
CA TYR A 42 3.55 -1.57 7.92
C TYR A 42 3.33 -0.96 6.53
N GLN A 43 3.81 -1.58 5.45
CA GLN A 43 3.55 -1.08 4.10
C GLN A 43 2.04 -1.14 3.80
N ARG A 44 1.51 -0.02 3.29
CA ARG A 44 0.09 0.09 2.92
C ARG A 44 -0.28 -0.86 1.79
N ASP A 45 -1.56 -1.12 1.64
CA ASP A 45 -2.09 -1.83 0.48
C ASP A 45 -1.81 -1.07 -0.83
N VAL A 46 -1.94 -1.78 -1.94
CA VAL A 46 -1.71 -1.21 -3.27
C VAL A 46 -2.69 -0.06 -3.50
N SER A 47 -2.17 1.14 -3.63
CA SER A 47 -2.94 2.38 -3.76
C SER A 47 -2.94 2.98 -5.17
N TRP A 48 -2.15 2.42 -6.08
CA TRP A 48 -2.08 2.93 -7.44
C TRP A 48 -3.36 2.61 -8.21
N THR A 49 -3.90 3.63 -8.87
CA THR A 49 -4.98 3.46 -9.84
C THR A 49 -4.48 2.69 -11.07
N LEU A 50 -5.40 2.09 -11.84
CA LEU A 50 -5.04 1.43 -13.11
C LEU A 50 -4.27 2.38 -14.03
N GLN A 51 -4.64 3.66 -14.07
CA GLN A 51 -3.95 4.66 -14.91
C GLN A 51 -2.48 4.83 -14.50
N LYS A 52 -2.16 4.92 -13.22
CA LYS A 52 -0.76 4.99 -12.75
C LYS A 52 0.06 3.75 -13.14
N ASN A 53 -0.57 2.58 -13.14
CA ASN A 53 0.09 1.36 -13.61
C ASN A 53 0.34 1.41 -15.12
N VAL A 54 -0.62 1.88 -15.90
CA VAL A 54 -0.48 2.09 -17.35
C VAL A 54 0.63 3.10 -17.64
N ASP A 55 0.70 4.19 -16.89
CA ASP A 55 1.74 5.22 -17.05
C ASP A 55 3.14 4.63 -16.80
N LEU A 56 3.30 3.78 -15.78
CA LEU A 56 4.58 3.10 -15.54
C LEU A 56 4.94 2.14 -16.67
N LEU A 57 4.00 1.30 -17.12
CA LEU A 57 4.24 0.35 -18.22
C LEU A 57 4.62 1.07 -19.50
N ASN A 58 3.95 2.16 -19.82
CA ASN A 58 4.29 3.00 -20.97
C ASN A 58 5.67 3.63 -20.81
N TYR A 59 6.01 4.10 -19.61
CA TYR A 59 7.34 4.64 -19.37
C TYR A 59 8.44 3.57 -19.50
N GLN A 60 8.21 2.35 -19.04
CA GLN A 60 9.12 1.22 -19.24
C GLN A 60 9.26 0.84 -20.72
N LEU A 61 8.19 1.02 -21.49
CA LEU A 61 8.19 0.72 -22.93
C LEU A 61 8.96 1.76 -23.75
N VAL A 62 8.70 3.06 -23.54
CA VAL A 62 9.20 4.14 -24.43
C VAL A 62 10.00 5.22 -23.72
N GLY A 63 10.09 5.21 -22.40
CA GLY A 63 10.81 6.22 -21.62
C GLY A 63 12.31 6.24 -21.93
N LYS A 64 12.90 7.43 -21.87
CA LYS A 64 14.32 7.69 -22.20
C LYS A 64 15.25 7.74 -20.99
N ALA A 65 14.69 7.65 -19.78
CA ALA A 65 15.45 7.68 -18.52
C ALA A 65 15.01 6.53 -17.60
N PRO A 66 15.85 6.08 -16.67
CA PRO A 66 15.46 5.05 -15.73
C PRO A 66 14.42 5.56 -14.74
N VAL A 67 13.57 4.67 -14.26
CA VAL A 67 12.68 4.95 -13.12
C VAL A 67 13.47 5.02 -11.81
N SER A 68 12.86 5.57 -10.76
CA SER A 68 13.49 5.64 -9.44
C SER A 68 13.96 4.28 -8.94
N PRO A 69 15.07 4.21 -8.20
CA PRO A 69 15.57 2.97 -7.59
C PRO A 69 14.54 2.33 -6.64
N ILE A 70 14.70 1.04 -6.41
CA ILE A 70 13.98 0.28 -5.37
C ILE A 70 14.87 0.21 -4.14
N SER A 71 14.31 0.40 -2.95
CA SER A 71 15.01 0.31 -1.68
C SER A 71 14.57 -0.90 -0.89
N MET A 72 15.52 -1.72 -0.44
CA MET A 72 15.26 -2.99 0.25
C MET A 72 16.14 -3.15 1.49
N ASN A 73 15.58 -3.72 2.55
CA ASN A 73 16.29 -4.13 3.75
C ASN A 73 16.51 -5.65 3.73
N GLU A 74 17.77 -6.11 3.73
CA GLU A 74 18.13 -7.52 3.82
C GLU A 74 18.04 -7.98 5.28
N ILE A 75 17.21 -8.97 5.55
CA ILE A 75 17.00 -9.52 6.88
C ILE A 75 18.06 -10.60 7.13
N LYS A 76 19.04 -10.33 7.99
CA LYS A 76 20.03 -11.30 8.45
C LYS A 76 19.77 -11.76 9.88
N ASN A 77 19.26 -10.85 10.71
CA ASN A 77 18.86 -11.09 12.08
C ASN A 77 17.33 -11.06 12.21
N GLU A 78 16.72 -12.23 12.34
CA GLU A 78 15.25 -12.34 12.45
C GLU A 78 14.69 -11.76 13.76
N ASN A 79 15.52 -11.64 14.81
CA ASN A 79 15.05 -11.14 16.11
C ASN A 79 14.66 -9.65 16.11
N ILE A 80 15.17 -8.89 15.15
CA ILE A 80 14.85 -7.46 14.98
C ILE A 80 14.02 -7.22 13.72
N ALA A 81 13.68 -8.29 12.99
CA ALA A 81 12.93 -8.18 11.77
C ALA A 81 11.47 -7.82 12.06
N ILE A 82 10.95 -6.90 11.29
CA ILE A 82 9.53 -6.60 11.25
C ILE A 82 8.81 -7.79 10.60
N GLU A 83 7.59 -8.06 11.01
CA GLU A 83 6.74 -9.05 10.35
C GLU A 83 6.58 -8.73 8.86
N GLN A 84 6.63 -9.76 8.04
CA GLN A 84 6.59 -9.64 6.58
C GLN A 84 5.32 -10.26 6.01
N VAL A 85 4.86 -9.71 4.88
CA VAL A 85 3.68 -10.18 4.14
C VAL A 85 4.00 -10.39 2.67
N SER A 86 3.21 -11.25 2.00
CA SER A 86 3.25 -11.45 0.55
C SER A 86 2.79 -10.19 -0.22
N PHE A 87 3.12 -10.09 -1.51
CA PHE A 87 2.90 -8.87 -2.30
C PHE A 87 1.44 -8.59 -2.66
N ILE A 88 0.67 -9.60 -3.04
CA ILE A 88 -0.72 -9.41 -3.52
C ILE A 88 -1.71 -9.69 -2.40
N ASP A 89 -1.66 -10.90 -1.84
CA ASP A 89 -2.66 -11.37 -0.89
C ASP A 89 -2.42 -10.86 0.52
N ARG A 90 -1.22 -10.29 0.78
CA ARG A 90 -0.83 -9.72 2.07
C ARG A 90 -0.90 -10.75 3.20
N GLU A 91 -0.65 -12.01 2.88
CA GLU A 91 -0.57 -13.07 3.86
C GLU A 91 0.71 -12.97 4.68
N LEU A 92 0.58 -13.17 5.99
CA LEU A 92 1.73 -13.18 6.91
C LEU A 92 2.67 -14.33 6.57
N ILE A 93 3.94 -14.00 6.37
CA ILE A 93 5.00 -14.96 6.14
C ILE A 93 5.49 -15.46 7.50
N ARG A 94 5.20 -16.72 7.80
CA ARG A 94 5.51 -17.34 9.09
C ARG A 94 6.85 -18.06 9.03
N GLY A 95 7.86 -17.50 9.69
CA GLY A 95 9.20 -18.09 9.82
C GLY A 95 10.07 -17.96 8.57
N GLY A 96 11.35 -18.29 8.70
CA GLY A 96 12.29 -18.29 7.59
C GLY A 96 12.52 -16.92 6.94
N LEU A 97 12.54 -15.86 7.72
CA LEU A 97 12.75 -14.49 7.19
C LEU A 97 14.21 -14.20 6.83
N LYS A 98 15.14 -15.01 7.33
CA LYS A 98 16.57 -14.81 7.10
C LYS A 98 16.93 -14.82 5.62
N TRP A 99 17.68 -13.79 5.19
CA TRP A 99 18.12 -13.52 3.82
C TRP A 99 17.03 -13.01 2.87
N ARG A 100 15.78 -12.84 3.33
CA ARG A 100 14.75 -12.18 2.53
C ARG A 100 15.02 -10.69 2.41
N LEU A 101 14.55 -10.10 1.31
CA LEU A 101 14.65 -8.68 1.01
C LEU A 101 13.30 -8.01 1.26
N SER A 102 13.22 -7.24 2.33
CA SER A 102 12.04 -6.47 2.72
C SER A 102 12.02 -5.13 1.98
N VAL A 103 10.98 -4.85 1.19
CA VAL A 103 10.91 -3.64 0.37
C VAL A 103 10.56 -2.42 1.23
N THR A 104 11.46 -1.45 1.30
CA THR A 104 11.22 -0.18 2.00
C THR A 104 10.61 0.87 1.08
N ASP A 105 11.07 0.98 -0.17
CA ASP A 105 10.46 1.85 -1.20
C ASP A 105 10.40 1.14 -2.55
N GLY A 106 9.40 1.50 -3.34
CA GLY A 106 9.15 0.94 -4.66
C GLY A 106 8.12 -0.16 -4.72
N GLN A 107 7.40 -0.45 -3.63
CA GLN A 107 6.34 -1.45 -3.57
C GLN A 107 5.38 -1.35 -4.75
N GLN A 108 4.84 -0.17 -5.05
CA GLN A 108 3.82 0.00 -6.09
C GLN A 108 4.35 -0.35 -7.49
N ARG A 109 5.62 0.01 -7.77
CA ARG A 109 6.30 -0.32 -9.03
C ARG A 109 6.50 -1.83 -9.18
N LEU A 110 6.97 -2.48 -8.11
CA LEU A 110 7.14 -3.94 -8.08
C LEU A 110 5.81 -4.66 -8.22
N THR A 111 4.78 -4.22 -7.49
CA THR A 111 3.43 -4.81 -7.57
C THR A 111 2.84 -4.67 -8.97
N CYS A 112 3.03 -3.53 -9.66
CA CYS A 112 2.60 -3.35 -11.04
C CYS A 112 3.24 -4.40 -11.96
N ASN A 113 4.55 -4.56 -11.90
CA ASN A 113 5.26 -5.53 -12.73
C ASN A 113 4.89 -6.98 -12.36
N TYR A 114 4.75 -7.28 -11.07
CA TYR A 114 4.39 -8.62 -10.61
C TYR A 114 2.97 -9.02 -10.98
N ARG A 115 2.00 -8.11 -10.95
CA ARG A 115 0.64 -8.36 -11.43
C ARG A 115 0.61 -8.66 -12.93
N ALA A 116 1.40 -7.97 -13.73
CA ALA A 116 1.54 -8.28 -15.15
C ALA A 116 2.22 -9.66 -15.37
N TYR A 117 3.25 -9.97 -14.59
CA TYR A 117 3.98 -11.24 -14.62
C TYR A 117 3.11 -12.44 -14.22
N SER A 118 2.27 -12.30 -13.20
CA SER A 118 1.38 -13.35 -12.68
C SER A 118 0.03 -13.44 -13.40
N ASN A 119 -0.27 -12.52 -14.31
CA ASN A 119 -1.60 -12.38 -14.97
C ASN A 119 -2.75 -12.14 -13.97
N ASP A 120 -2.52 -11.24 -13.03
CA ASP A 120 -3.49 -10.86 -11.99
C ASP A 120 -4.82 -10.36 -12.59
N GLU A 121 -5.94 -10.75 -11.97
CA GLU A 121 -7.28 -10.40 -12.43
C GLU A 121 -7.53 -8.89 -12.47
N ASN A 122 -6.95 -8.13 -11.55
CA ASN A 122 -7.07 -6.68 -11.51
C ASN A 122 -6.38 -5.98 -12.69
N PHE A 123 -5.55 -6.70 -13.45
CA PHE A 123 -4.84 -6.20 -14.63
C PHE A 123 -5.45 -6.66 -15.95
N ARG A 124 -6.55 -7.39 -15.93
CA ARG A 124 -7.21 -7.91 -17.16
C ARG A 124 -7.61 -6.81 -18.14
N ASN A 125 -7.89 -5.60 -17.63
CA ASN A 125 -8.31 -4.47 -18.46
C ASN A 125 -7.12 -3.64 -19.00
N ILE A 126 -5.90 -3.91 -18.59
CA ILE A 126 -4.72 -3.26 -19.18
C ILE A 126 -4.30 -4.05 -20.42
N VAL A 127 -4.24 -3.38 -21.54
CA VAL A 127 -3.88 -3.98 -22.84
C VAL A 127 -2.83 -3.15 -23.54
N LEU A 128 -1.93 -3.80 -24.29
CA LEU A 128 -1.11 -3.13 -25.29
C LEU A 128 -1.93 -2.99 -26.58
N ASP A 129 -2.14 -1.77 -27.04
CA ASP A 129 -2.76 -1.46 -28.33
C ASP A 129 -1.66 -1.25 -29.36
N ILE A 130 -1.51 -2.18 -30.32
CA ILE A 130 -0.42 -2.14 -31.30
C ILE A 130 -0.51 -1.00 -32.28
N TYR A 131 -1.72 -0.47 -32.53
CA TYR A 131 -1.91 0.65 -33.44
C TYR A 131 -1.69 2.01 -32.77
N LYS A 132 -1.95 2.09 -31.45
CA LYS A 132 -1.57 3.27 -30.64
C LYS A 132 -0.11 3.24 -30.20
N GLY A 133 0.49 2.05 -30.13
CA GLY A 133 1.86 1.87 -29.66
C GLY A 133 2.04 2.10 -28.15
N GLU A 134 0.98 1.90 -27.36
CA GLU A 134 0.96 2.16 -25.92
C GLU A 134 0.08 1.17 -25.15
N PHE A 135 0.35 1.02 -23.87
CA PHE A 135 -0.60 0.40 -22.94
C PHE A 135 -1.76 1.33 -22.64
N THR A 136 -2.97 0.80 -22.57
CA THR A 136 -4.20 1.54 -22.30
C THR A 136 -5.16 0.69 -21.47
N ILE A 137 -6.14 1.33 -20.86
CA ILE A 137 -7.22 0.64 -20.16
C ILE A 137 -8.33 0.39 -21.18
N ASN A 138 -8.72 -0.88 -21.32
CA ASN A 138 -9.88 -1.27 -22.13
C ASN A 138 -11.08 -1.50 -21.19
N GLU A 139 -12.08 -0.64 -21.30
CA GLU A 139 -13.34 -0.75 -20.53
C GLU A 139 -14.34 -1.71 -21.18
N ASP A 140 -14.13 -2.08 -22.45
CA ASP A 140 -14.99 -3.00 -23.17
C ASP A 140 -14.79 -4.45 -22.70
N ILE A 141 -15.88 -5.21 -22.61
CA ILE A 141 -15.84 -6.64 -22.27
C ILE A 141 -15.12 -7.45 -23.36
N GLU A 142 -15.25 -7.05 -24.62
CA GLU A 142 -14.60 -7.67 -25.75
C GLU A 142 -13.30 -6.94 -26.12
N LYS A 143 -12.21 -7.70 -26.13
CA LYS A 143 -10.90 -7.18 -26.55
C LYS A 143 -10.83 -7.14 -28.06
N LYS A 144 -10.33 -6.02 -28.58
CA LYS A 144 -10.15 -5.85 -30.02
C LYS A 144 -9.01 -6.75 -30.52
N GLU A 145 -9.10 -7.26 -31.74
CA GLU A 145 -8.13 -8.20 -32.32
C GLU A 145 -6.67 -7.68 -32.36
N TYR A 146 -6.48 -6.37 -32.26
CA TYR A 146 -5.17 -5.71 -32.22
C TYR A 146 -4.69 -5.35 -30.79
N GLN A 147 -5.36 -5.85 -29.77
CA GLN A 147 -5.02 -5.58 -28.37
C GLN A 147 -4.55 -6.86 -27.66
N ILE A 148 -3.47 -6.75 -26.90
CA ILE A 148 -2.92 -7.86 -26.12
C ILE A 148 -3.02 -7.53 -24.62
N PRO A 149 -3.66 -8.36 -23.78
CA PRO A 149 -3.63 -8.20 -22.34
C PRO A 149 -2.21 -8.17 -21.80
N VAL A 150 -1.94 -7.24 -20.88
CA VAL A 150 -0.61 -7.11 -20.28
C VAL A 150 -0.15 -8.39 -19.60
N GLY A 151 -1.08 -9.08 -18.90
CA GLY A 151 -0.79 -10.36 -18.23
C GLY A 151 -0.54 -11.53 -19.19
N ILE A 152 -0.91 -11.42 -20.48
CA ILE A 152 -0.51 -12.36 -21.52
C ILE A 152 0.85 -11.95 -22.10
N LEU A 153 1.02 -10.68 -22.40
CA LEU A 153 2.27 -10.16 -22.98
C LEU A 153 3.47 -10.38 -22.07
N LEU A 154 3.35 -10.04 -20.78
CA LEU A 154 4.44 -10.04 -19.80
C LEU A 154 4.45 -11.27 -18.88
N ASN A 155 3.59 -12.24 -19.12
CA ASN A 155 3.47 -13.44 -18.27
C ASN A 155 4.83 -14.15 -18.06
N LYS A 156 4.96 -14.82 -16.92
CA LYS A 156 6.11 -15.73 -16.66
C LYS A 156 6.23 -16.81 -17.74
N ASN A 157 5.10 -17.36 -18.18
CA ASN A 157 5.03 -18.37 -19.21
C ASN A 157 4.88 -17.75 -20.60
N GLU A 158 5.93 -17.84 -21.41
CA GLU A 158 5.97 -17.29 -22.77
C GLU A 158 4.99 -17.97 -23.74
N SER A 159 4.62 -19.23 -23.49
CA SER A 159 3.70 -19.94 -24.36
C SER A 159 2.31 -19.28 -24.42
N LEU A 160 1.91 -18.57 -23.38
CA LEU A 160 0.64 -17.84 -23.36
C LEU A 160 0.59 -16.76 -24.44
N LEU A 161 1.67 -16.02 -24.63
CA LEU A 161 1.76 -15.02 -25.68
C LEU A 161 1.73 -15.68 -27.07
N PHE A 162 2.49 -16.77 -27.23
CA PHE A 162 2.53 -17.50 -28.48
C PHE A 162 1.15 -18.05 -28.88
N ASP A 163 0.44 -18.68 -27.94
CA ASP A 163 -0.89 -19.22 -28.18
C ASP A 163 -1.95 -18.13 -28.41
N TYR A 164 -1.81 -16.98 -27.74
CA TYR A 164 -2.67 -15.83 -27.96
C TYR A 164 -2.50 -15.26 -29.37
N CYS A 165 -1.25 -15.08 -29.81
CA CYS A 165 -0.96 -14.63 -31.18
C CYS A 165 -1.50 -15.58 -32.23
N LYS A 166 -1.35 -16.89 -32.05
CA LYS A 166 -1.88 -17.90 -33.00
C LYS A 166 -3.39 -17.83 -33.25
N LYS A 167 -4.14 -17.46 -32.20
CA LYS A 167 -5.60 -17.37 -32.26
C LYS A 167 -6.11 -16.07 -32.87
N ASN A 168 -5.22 -15.14 -33.17
CA ASN A 168 -5.58 -13.81 -33.62
C ASN A 168 -4.92 -13.50 -34.97
N LYS A 169 -5.74 -13.19 -35.99
CA LYS A 169 -5.28 -13.01 -37.37
C LYS A 169 -4.25 -11.87 -37.50
N ILE A 170 -4.47 -10.73 -36.84
CA ILE A 170 -3.58 -9.56 -36.92
C ILE A 170 -2.26 -9.84 -36.17
N LEU A 171 -2.36 -10.44 -34.98
CA LEU A 171 -1.20 -10.69 -34.13
C LEU A 171 -0.36 -11.90 -34.57
N SER A 172 -0.90 -12.74 -35.47
CA SER A 172 -0.19 -13.90 -36.03
C SER A 172 0.77 -13.56 -37.16
N GLU A 173 0.69 -12.35 -37.70
CA GLU A 173 1.63 -11.86 -38.71
C GLU A 173 3.07 -11.86 -38.18
N ASP A 174 4.03 -12.38 -38.95
CA ASP A 174 5.39 -12.62 -38.47
C ASP A 174 6.07 -11.34 -37.96
N GLU A 175 5.90 -10.22 -38.64
CA GLU A 175 6.47 -8.94 -38.20
C GLU A 175 5.86 -8.49 -36.85
N THR A 176 4.53 -8.49 -36.73
CA THR A 176 3.81 -8.12 -35.52
C THR A 176 4.21 -9.01 -34.35
N LYS A 177 4.24 -10.31 -34.56
CA LYS A 177 4.65 -11.30 -33.58
C LYS A 177 6.08 -11.05 -33.10
N ASN A 178 7.03 -10.84 -34.01
CA ASN A 178 8.42 -10.56 -33.65
C ASN A 178 8.55 -9.29 -32.80
N ILE A 179 7.84 -8.23 -33.16
CA ILE A 179 7.83 -6.98 -32.37
C ILE A 179 7.26 -7.23 -30.97
N LEU A 180 6.19 -7.99 -30.83
CA LEU A 180 5.60 -8.31 -29.52
C LEU A 180 6.57 -9.08 -28.62
N PHE A 181 7.32 -10.05 -29.15
CA PHE A 181 8.36 -10.74 -28.40
C PHE A 181 9.52 -9.83 -28.03
N GLN A 182 9.90 -8.90 -28.89
CA GLN A 182 10.93 -7.89 -28.58
C GLN A 182 10.45 -6.94 -27.48
N ILE A 183 9.20 -6.46 -27.50
CA ILE A 183 8.59 -5.63 -26.44
C ILE A 183 8.59 -6.40 -25.11
N ARG A 184 8.13 -7.65 -25.13
CA ARG A 184 8.18 -8.52 -23.96
C ARG A 184 9.60 -8.59 -23.37
N ASN A 185 10.60 -8.92 -24.20
CA ASN A 185 11.97 -9.07 -23.74
C ASN A 185 12.56 -7.74 -23.25
N LYS A 186 12.23 -6.63 -23.89
CA LYS A 186 12.63 -5.30 -23.44
C LYS A 186 12.13 -4.98 -22.05
N ILE A 187 10.84 -5.19 -21.78
CA ILE A 187 10.25 -4.90 -20.47
C ILE A 187 10.74 -5.89 -19.40
N LYS A 188 10.79 -7.18 -19.71
CA LYS A 188 11.33 -8.20 -18.78
C LYS A 188 12.78 -7.95 -18.42
N GLY A 189 13.59 -7.50 -19.39
CA GLY A 189 15.00 -7.15 -19.20
C GLY A 189 15.23 -5.73 -18.68
N TYR A 190 14.20 -4.94 -18.41
CA TYR A 190 14.36 -3.61 -17.84
C TYR A 190 14.98 -3.70 -16.45
N ASN A 191 16.09 -2.97 -16.24
CA ASN A 191 16.82 -3.03 -14.98
C ASN A 191 16.34 -1.96 -13.98
N TYR A 192 16.08 -2.38 -12.76
CA TYR A 192 15.98 -1.50 -11.62
C TYR A 192 17.31 -1.45 -10.87
N THR A 193 17.67 -0.25 -10.43
CA THR A 193 18.72 -0.08 -9.42
C THR A 193 18.14 -0.41 -8.07
N ILE A 194 18.81 -1.29 -7.33
CA ILE A 194 18.42 -1.72 -5.98
C ILE A 194 19.37 -1.10 -4.98
N ASN A 195 18.86 -0.26 -4.09
CA ASN A 195 19.57 0.22 -2.92
C ASN A 195 19.30 -0.75 -1.77
N LYS A 196 20.36 -1.34 -1.20
CA LYS A 196 20.22 -2.37 -0.17
C LYS A 196 20.82 -1.92 1.15
N ALA A 197 20.01 -1.92 2.20
CA ALA A 197 20.45 -1.88 3.59
C ALA A 197 20.41 -3.30 4.20
N SER A 198 20.86 -3.47 5.45
CA SER A 198 20.79 -4.76 6.16
C SER A 198 20.44 -4.52 7.61
N ASP A 199 19.55 -5.35 8.15
CA ASP A 199 19.18 -5.40 9.57
C ASP A 199 18.75 -4.04 10.16
N LEU A 200 18.02 -3.23 9.35
CA LEU A 200 17.41 -2.02 9.88
C LEU A 200 16.27 -2.38 10.83
N THR A 201 16.24 -1.72 11.97
CA THR A 201 15.11 -1.73 12.89
C THR A 201 13.88 -1.07 12.25
N GLU A 202 12.70 -1.22 12.86
CA GLU A 202 11.47 -0.57 12.36
C GLU A 202 11.65 0.95 12.26
N ASP A 203 12.17 1.59 13.30
CA ASP A 203 12.38 3.05 13.30
C ASP A 203 13.35 3.50 12.21
N GLU A 204 14.45 2.77 11.98
CA GLU A 204 15.42 3.07 10.93
C GLU A 204 14.85 2.86 9.52
N GLN A 205 14.00 1.86 9.34
CA GLN A 205 13.29 1.67 8.06
C GLN A 205 12.29 2.79 7.80
N ILE A 206 11.59 3.24 8.83
CA ILE A 206 10.65 4.37 8.76
C ILE A 206 11.41 5.66 8.43
N GLU A 207 12.52 5.95 9.15
CA GLU A 207 13.36 7.12 8.88
C GLU A 207 13.87 7.10 7.42
N TRP A 208 14.37 5.96 6.96
CA TRP A 208 14.83 5.81 5.59
C TRP A 208 13.71 6.05 4.58
N PHE A 209 12.55 5.46 4.81
CA PHE A 209 11.37 5.66 3.99
C PHE A 209 10.92 7.13 3.95
N GLU A 210 10.92 7.84 5.09
CA GLU A 210 10.57 9.25 5.16
C GLU A 210 11.57 10.12 4.37
N VAL A 211 12.85 9.85 4.46
CA VAL A 211 13.90 10.55 3.68
C VAL A 211 13.71 10.33 2.18
N LEU A 212 13.43 9.11 1.74
CA LEU A 212 13.19 8.78 0.34
C LEU A 212 11.93 9.44 -0.22
N ASN A 213 10.88 9.56 0.58
CA ASN A 213 9.56 10.05 0.16
C ASN A 213 9.34 11.54 0.41
N ASN A 214 10.34 12.30 0.86
CA ASN A 214 10.22 13.75 1.04
C ASN A 214 9.80 14.52 -0.23
N ALA A 215 9.79 13.83 -1.38
CA ALA A 215 9.32 14.33 -2.67
C ALA A 215 8.02 13.65 -3.17
N GLY A 216 7.39 12.72 -2.43
CA GLY A 216 6.24 11.90 -2.87
C GLY A 216 5.13 11.74 -1.82
N SER A 217 4.13 10.92 -2.09
CA SER A 217 3.04 10.62 -1.15
C SER A 217 3.55 9.79 0.04
N ARG A 218 3.56 10.41 1.21
CA ARG A 218 4.02 9.79 2.48
C ARG A 218 3.08 8.66 2.90
N VAL A 219 3.64 7.52 3.35
CA VAL A 219 2.91 6.64 4.27
C VAL A 219 2.82 7.39 5.59
N THR A 220 1.62 7.63 6.06
CA THR A 220 1.42 8.34 7.31
C THR A 220 1.66 7.38 8.49
N LYS A 221 2.05 7.93 9.66
CA LYS A 221 2.12 7.13 10.90
C LYS A 221 0.80 6.41 11.19
N ILE A 222 -0.33 7.00 10.82
CA ILE A 222 -1.66 6.40 10.93
C ILE A 222 -1.77 5.11 10.11
N GLU A 223 -1.32 5.14 8.85
CA GLU A 223 -1.33 3.95 7.99
C GLU A 223 -0.41 2.84 8.53
N MET A 224 0.67 3.20 9.19
CA MET A 224 1.53 2.25 9.89
C MET A 224 0.83 1.60 11.10
N ASP A 225 0.19 2.41 11.96
CA ASP A 225 -0.57 1.89 13.11
C ASP A 225 -1.68 0.92 12.67
N ILE A 226 -2.37 1.24 11.57
CA ILE A 226 -3.38 0.36 10.97
C ILE A 226 -2.75 -0.97 10.53
N SER A 227 -1.62 -0.90 9.84
CA SER A 227 -0.96 -2.08 9.28
C SER A 227 -0.42 -3.01 10.36
N LYS A 228 0.09 -2.48 11.48
CA LYS A 228 0.57 -3.26 12.63
C LYS A 228 -0.53 -4.15 13.24
N GLN A 229 -1.81 -3.74 13.14
CA GLN A 229 -2.90 -4.54 13.73
C GLN A 229 -3.12 -5.88 13.03
N ARG A 230 -2.57 -6.08 11.83
CA ARG A 230 -2.59 -7.39 11.16
C ARG A 230 -1.83 -8.47 11.94
N ALA A 231 -0.80 -8.11 12.68
CA ALA A 231 -0.10 -9.02 13.59
C ALA A 231 -1.03 -9.59 14.67
N LYS A 232 -2.03 -8.80 15.08
CA LYS A 232 -3.08 -9.22 16.05
C LYS A 232 -4.27 -9.91 15.35
N GLY A 233 -4.14 -10.25 14.06
CA GLY A 233 -5.20 -10.87 13.26
C GLY A 233 -6.35 -9.92 12.92
N ILE A 234 -6.09 -8.60 12.83
CA ILE A 234 -7.08 -7.57 12.53
C ILE A 234 -6.75 -6.89 11.21
N ASP A 235 -7.72 -6.87 10.32
CA ASP A 235 -7.71 -5.98 9.17
C ASP A 235 -8.50 -4.70 9.51
N ALA A 236 -7.83 -3.75 10.16
CA ALA A 236 -8.45 -2.51 10.61
C ALA A 236 -9.07 -1.70 9.46
N TYR A 237 -8.56 -1.86 8.24
CA TYR A 237 -9.17 -1.22 7.08
C TYR A 237 -10.54 -1.82 6.76
N LYS A 238 -10.67 -3.15 6.69
CA LYS A 238 -11.95 -3.84 6.40
C LYS A 238 -12.90 -3.81 7.59
N GLU A 239 -12.37 -4.05 8.79
CA GLU A 239 -13.19 -4.24 9.99
C GLU A 239 -13.66 -2.92 10.63
N TYR A 240 -13.02 -1.78 10.27
CA TYR A 240 -13.36 -0.49 10.85
C TYR A 240 -13.46 0.64 9.82
N ILE A 241 -12.38 0.96 9.11
CA ILE A 241 -12.31 2.16 8.26
C ILE A 241 -13.33 2.09 7.13
N GLN A 242 -13.42 0.95 6.44
CA GLN A 242 -14.37 0.78 5.34
C GLN A 242 -15.82 0.84 5.85
N ILE A 243 -16.13 0.20 6.99
CA ILE A 243 -17.46 0.24 7.61
C ILE A 243 -17.85 1.67 7.98
N PHE A 244 -16.93 2.43 8.57
CA PHE A 244 -17.15 3.85 8.86
C PHE A 244 -17.47 4.64 7.59
N ARG A 245 -16.68 4.46 6.54
CA ARG A 245 -16.88 5.14 5.25
C ARG A 245 -18.23 4.82 4.63
N ASP A 246 -18.63 3.55 4.66
CA ASP A 246 -19.92 3.11 4.10
C ASP A 246 -21.10 3.72 4.89
N LYS A 247 -21.00 3.79 6.21
CA LYS A 247 -22.01 4.44 7.06
C LYS A 247 -22.14 5.94 6.73
N VAL A 248 -21.02 6.64 6.65
CA VAL A 248 -21.02 8.09 6.33
C VAL A 248 -21.47 8.35 4.90
N ALA A 249 -21.04 7.54 3.93
CA ALA A 249 -21.46 7.67 2.53
C ALA A 249 -22.96 7.40 2.34
N LYS A 250 -23.50 6.42 3.06
CA LYS A 250 -24.96 6.14 3.07
C LYS A 250 -25.78 7.30 3.58
N TYR A 251 -25.28 8.01 4.59
CA TYR A 251 -25.90 9.20 5.14
C TYR A 251 -25.74 10.41 4.20
N ASN A 252 -24.51 10.71 3.75
CA ASN A 252 -24.21 11.81 2.85
C ASN A 252 -22.90 11.55 2.09
N ASP A 253 -22.98 11.18 0.82
CA ASP A 253 -21.85 10.90 -0.06
C ASP A 253 -20.92 12.10 -0.30
N LYS A 254 -21.38 13.31 -0.04
CA LYS A 254 -20.62 14.57 -0.22
C LYS A 254 -19.77 14.94 1.00
N LEU A 255 -20.03 14.34 2.16
CA LEU A 255 -19.22 14.58 3.37
C LEU A 255 -17.81 14.03 3.24
N PHE A 256 -17.66 12.92 2.53
CA PHE A 256 -16.37 12.27 2.30
C PHE A 256 -15.88 12.53 0.88
N LYS A 257 -15.08 13.55 0.69
CA LYS A 257 -14.31 13.67 -0.57
C LYS A 257 -13.07 12.79 -0.46
N GLN A 258 -12.90 11.90 -1.45
CA GLN A 258 -11.75 11.00 -1.61
C GLN A 258 -10.43 11.79 -1.64
N LYS A 259 -9.78 12.00 -0.51
CA LYS A 259 -8.43 12.53 -0.37
C LYS A 259 -7.83 12.05 0.96
N THR A 260 -6.61 12.45 1.25
CA THR A 260 -5.75 12.12 2.38
C THR A 260 -6.41 12.03 3.78
N THR A 261 -7.64 12.51 3.93
CA THR A 261 -8.45 12.46 5.15
C THR A 261 -9.22 11.15 5.33
N GLU A 262 -9.22 10.25 4.36
CA GLU A 262 -10.04 9.01 4.39
C GLU A 262 -9.72 8.09 5.55
N VAL A 263 -8.47 8.10 5.99
CA VAL A 263 -7.97 7.27 7.08
C VAL A 263 -7.90 8.05 8.38
N SER A 264 -7.52 9.34 8.33
CA SER A 264 -7.30 10.14 9.53
C SER A 264 -8.57 10.40 10.34
N TYR A 265 -9.71 10.65 9.67
CA TYR A 265 -10.98 10.86 10.37
C TYR A 265 -11.45 9.62 11.16
N PRO A 266 -11.61 8.44 10.54
CA PRO A 266 -12.01 7.26 11.30
C PRO A 266 -11.02 6.94 12.42
N MET A 267 -9.73 7.05 12.19
CA MET A 267 -8.73 6.76 13.22
C MET A 267 -8.79 7.74 14.39
N THR A 268 -9.02 9.03 14.14
CA THR A 268 -9.15 10.03 15.20
C THR A 268 -10.37 9.77 16.10
N LEU A 269 -11.46 9.22 15.56
CA LEU A 269 -12.64 8.89 16.35
C LEU A 269 -12.36 7.81 17.41
N LEU A 270 -11.36 6.97 17.21
CA LEU A 270 -10.96 5.94 18.19
C LEU A 270 -10.47 6.55 19.50
N ASN A 271 -9.98 7.80 19.49
CA ASN A 271 -9.46 8.44 20.69
C ASN A 271 -10.47 8.44 21.83
N SER A 272 -11.74 8.80 21.56
CA SER A 272 -12.77 8.85 22.60
C SER A 272 -13.10 7.48 23.18
N ALA A 273 -13.23 6.45 22.33
CA ALA A 273 -13.45 5.09 22.78
C ALA A 273 -12.24 4.54 23.55
N TYR A 274 -11.02 4.88 23.11
CA TYR A 274 -9.78 4.51 23.79
C TYR A 274 -9.71 5.12 25.21
N GLU A 275 -10.00 6.41 25.35
CA GLU A 275 -10.06 7.07 26.68
C GLU A 275 -11.05 6.36 27.58
N PHE A 276 -12.23 6.04 27.07
CA PHE A 276 -13.26 5.33 27.82
C PHE A 276 -12.79 3.92 28.26
N VAL A 277 -12.32 3.10 27.32
CA VAL A 277 -11.92 1.70 27.59
C VAL A 277 -10.69 1.63 28.52
N LYS A 278 -9.71 2.49 28.31
CA LYS A 278 -8.50 2.54 29.16
C LYS A 278 -8.67 3.45 30.39
N LYS A 279 -9.86 3.96 30.64
CA LYS A 279 -10.19 4.84 31.80
C LYS A 279 -9.23 6.02 31.95
N LYS A 280 -8.94 6.67 30.83
CA LYS A 280 -8.08 7.86 30.79
C LYS A 280 -8.94 9.12 30.89
N GLU A 281 -8.39 10.15 31.50
CA GLU A 281 -9.04 11.45 31.51
C GLU A 281 -9.09 12.05 30.11
N HIS A 282 -10.20 12.70 29.77
CA HIS A 282 -10.32 13.38 28.49
C HIS A 282 -9.35 14.56 28.42
N THR A 283 -8.48 14.53 27.42
CA THR A 283 -7.49 15.57 27.16
C THR A 283 -7.49 15.93 25.68
N SER A 284 -6.94 17.10 25.33
CA SER A 284 -6.77 17.49 23.92
C SER A 284 -5.94 16.50 23.12
N LYS A 285 -5.07 15.73 23.77
CA LYS A 285 -4.26 14.68 23.16
C LYS A 285 -5.10 13.56 22.54
N TYR A 286 -6.26 13.29 23.10
CA TYR A 286 -7.19 12.23 22.69
C TYR A 286 -8.44 12.80 22.00
N SER A 287 -8.40 14.04 21.57
CA SER A 287 -9.50 14.68 20.87
C SER A 287 -9.87 13.93 19.57
N PRO A 288 -11.16 13.81 19.22
CA PRO A 288 -11.60 13.24 17.94
C PRO A 288 -11.35 14.15 16.72
N ILE A 289 -10.55 15.19 16.84
CA ILE A 289 -10.13 16.03 15.71
C ILE A 289 -9.00 15.34 14.97
N PRO A 290 -9.02 15.28 13.61
CA PRO A 290 -8.00 14.56 12.83
C PRO A 290 -6.54 14.96 13.09
N SER A 291 -6.29 16.21 13.46
CA SER A 291 -4.96 16.70 13.83
C SER A 291 -4.44 16.14 15.16
N ASP A 292 -5.33 15.62 15.98
CA ASP A 292 -5.04 15.21 17.35
C ASP A 292 -5.04 13.67 17.50
N TYR A 293 -4.98 12.91 16.40
CA TYR A 293 -4.83 11.47 16.48
C TYR A 293 -3.60 11.08 17.31
N THR A 294 -3.81 10.26 18.31
CA THR A 294 -2.74 9.75 19.17
C THR A 294 -2.20 8.46 18.58
N TYR A 295 -0.96 8.50 18.07
CA TYR A 295 -0.31 7.32 17.52
C TYR A 295 -0.05 6.27 18.58
N GLY A 296 -0.17 5.00 18.18
CA GLY A 296 0.12 3.86 19.05
C GLY A 296 -1.00 3.50 20.03
N ILE A 297 -2.19 4.15 19.98
CA ILE A 297 -3.31 3.78 20.87
C ILE A 297 -3.75 2.32 20.68
N LEU A 298 -3.60 1.77 19.48
CA LEU A 298 -3.94 0.38 19.20
C LEU A 298 -2.88 -0.61 19.72
N ASP A 299 -1.67 -0.14 20.00
CA ASP A 299 -0.59 -0.96 20.56
C ASP A 299 -0.79 -1.22 22.07
N ASP A 300 -1.58 -0.36 22.74
CA ASP A 300 -1.97 -0.52 24.17
C ASP A 300 -2.92 -1.71 24.42
N PHE A 301 -3.34 -2.42 23.37
CA PHE A 301 -4.22 -3.59 23.46
C PHE A 301 -3.45 -4.87 23.12
N ASP A 302 -3.56 -5.87 24.01
CA ASP A 302 -2.81 -7.12 23.85
C ASP A 302 -3.45 -8.07 22.82
N THR A 303 -4.77 -7.99 22.65
CA THR A 303 -5.53 -8.91 21.81
C THR A 303 -6.33 -8.21 20.72
N GLY A 304 -6.54 -8.92 19.60
CA GLY A 304 -7.41 -8.45 18.52
C GLY A 304 -8.88 -8.30 18.96
N GLY A 305 -9.30 -9.04 19.99
CA GLY A 305 -10.65 -8.92 20.56
C GLY A 305 -10.90 -7.55 21.19
N GLU A 306 -9.96 -7.06 21.98
CA GLU A 306 -10.05 -5.73 22.61
C GLU A 306 -10.06 -4.59 21.57
N VAL A 307 -9.26 -4.71 20.52
CA VAL A 307 -9.26 -3.73 19.42
C VAL A 307 -10.60 -3.73 18.68
N ARG A 308 -11.21 -4.91 18.45
CA ARG A 308 -12.56 -5.01 17.84
C ARG A 308 -13.64 -4.40 18.72
N GLU A 309 -13.51 -4.51 20.04
CA GLU A 309 -14.42 -3.83 20.97
C GLU A 309 -14.33 -2.32 20.81
N LEU A 310 -13.12 -1.75 20.73
CA LEU A 310 -12.89 -0.33 20.45
C LEU A 310 -13.57 0.11 19.15
N PHE A 311 -13.42 -0.67 18.07
CA PHE A 311 -14.08 -0.41 16.80
C PHE A 311 -15.61 -0.43 16.94
N THR A 312 -16.14 -1.41 17.66
CA THR A 312 -17.59 -1.57 17.86
C THR A 312 -18.18 -0.40 18.61
N ILE A 313 -17.55 0.03 19.71
CA ILE A 313 -17.99 1.21 20.49
C ILE A 313 -18.03 2.44 19.60
N THR A 314 -16.97 2.68 18.84
CA THR A 314 -16.86 3.84 17.94
C THR A 314 -17.91 3.81 16.84
N LEU A 315 -18.08 2.66 16.16
CA LEU A 315 -19.05 2.52 15.06
C LEU A 315 -20.50 2.66 15.53
N ASN A 316 -20.83 2.19 16.72
CA ASN A 316 -22.15 2.39 17.34
C ASN A 316 -22.40 3.87 17.66
N ALA A 317 -21.39 4.58 18.18
CA ALA A 317 -21.48 6.00 18.43
C ALA A 317 -21.63 6.83 17.15
N VAL A 318 -21.03 6.39 16.04
CA VAL A 318 -21.24 6.98 14.71
C VAL A 318 -22.71 6.82 14.27
N ASP A 319 -23.30 5.62 14.45
CA ASP A 319 -24.72 5.40 14.13
C ASP A 319 -25.65 6.29 14.97
N ASP A 320 -25.37 6.43 16.27
CA ASP A 320 -26.16 7.30 17.14
C ASP A 320 -26.01 8.77 16.75
N SER A 321 -24.81 9.18 16.33
CA SER A 321 -24.55 10.53 15.81
C SER A 321 -25.33 10.83 14.55
N ILE A 322 -25.33 9.90 13.59
CA ILE A 322 -26.10 10.03 12.34
C ILE A 322 -27.59 10.12 12.64
N LYS A 323 -28.14 9.22 13.47
CA LYS A 323 -29.55 9.25 13.88
C LYS A 323 -29.92 10.56 14.57
N PHE A 324 -29.04 11.08 15.43
CA PHE A 324 -29.28 12.36 16.09
C PHE A 324 -29.39 13.51 15.08
N ILE A 325 -28.50 13.55 14.09
CA ILE A 325 -28.51 14.58 13.05
C ILE A 325 -29.79 14.47 12.21
N GLU A 326 -30.18 13.26 11.80
CA GLU A 326 -31.39 13.01 11.01
C GLU A 326 -32.68 13.44 11.76
N ASN A 327 -32.76 13.12 13.05
CA ASN A 327 -33.96 13.40 13.85
C ASN A 327 -34.12 14.88 14.26
N ASN A 328 -33.04 15.65 14.21
CA ASN A 328 -33.10 17.06 14.66
C ASN A 328 -33.16 18.09 13.53
N THR A 329 -33.40 17.65 12.29
CA THR A 329 -33.59 18.51 11.08
C THR A 329 -32.61 19.69 11.06
N LEU A 330 -31.38 19.44 11.42
CA LEU A 330 -30.37 20.50 11.43
C LEU A 330 -30.05 20.80 9.95
N GLU A 331 -30.88 21.65 9.35
CA GLU A 331 -30.71 22.10 7.99
C GLU A 331 -29.39 22.84 7.81
N LYS A 332 -28.42 22.27 7.32
CA LYS A 332 -27.31 22.82 6.50
C LYS A 332 -26.03 22.01 6.65
N LYS A 333 -25.47 21.65 5.49
CA LYS A 333 -24.08 21.24 5.18
C LYS A 333 -23.21 20.92 6.41
N TYR A 334 -23.46 19.75 7.03
CA TYR A 334 -22.56 19.25 8.06
C TYR A 334 -21.18 19.00 7.47
N ARG A 335 -20.19 19.48 8.17
CA ARG A 335 -18.80 19.09 7.92
C ARG A 335 -18.54 17.80 8.70
N ILE A 336 -17.63 16.98 8.18
CA ILE A 336 -17.19 15.76 8.84
C ILE A 336 -16.72 16.00 10.29
N ASP A 337 -16.14 17.18 10.56
CA ASP A 337 -15.69 17.59 11.89
C ASP A 337 -16.82 17.54 12.95
N TYR A 338 -18.04 17.96 12.60
CA TYR A 338 -19.18 17.92 13.52
C TYR A 338 -19.58 16.48 13.85
N LEU A 339 -19.50 15.56 12.86
CA LEU A 339 -19.76 14.15 13.09
C LEU A 339 -18.72 13.56 14.05
N THR A 340 -17.46 13.96 13.94
CA THR A 340 -16.40 13.47 14.84
C THR A 340 -16.62 13.92 16.28
N TYR A 341 -16.95 15.20 16.50
CA TYR A 341 -17.28 15.71 17.84
C TYR A 341 -18.50 15.02 18.44
N LEU A 342 -19.56 14.86 17.65
CA LEU A 342 -20.80 14.24 18.09
C LEU A 342 -20.58 12.76 18.45
N THR A 343 -19.76 12.05 17.67
CA THR A 343 -19.37 10.66 17.97
C THR A 343 -18.65 10.57 19.32
N GLY A 344 -17.70 11.46 19.60
CA GLY A 344 -17.04 11.52 20.90
C GLY A 344 -18.03 11.77 22.05
N TYR A 345 -18.98 12.68 21.86
CA TYR A 345 -20.05 12.93 22.82
C TYR A 345 -20.88 11.67 23.11
N PHE A 346 -21.28 10.93 22.08
CA PHE A 346 -22.06 9.69 22.27
C PHE A 346 -21.26 8.57 22.94
N VAL A 347 -19.95 8.47 22.69
CA VAL A 347 -19.10 7.51 23.42
C VAL A 347 -19.18 7.79 24.92
N PHE A 348 -18.97 9.04 25.38
CA PHE A 348 -18.94 9.35 26.80
C PHE A 348 -20.31 9.38 27.47
N ASN A 349 -21.40 9.53 26.74
CA ASN A 349 -22.75 9.57 27.33
C ASN A 349 -23.49 8.23 27.32
N LYS A 350 -23.06 7.28 26.50
CA LYS A 350 -23.77 5.99 26.40
C LYS A 350 -23.04 4.85 27.08
N TYR A 351 -21.73 4.95 27.20
CA TYR A 351 -20.86 3.96 27.84
C TYR A 351 -20.24 4.54 29.11
#